data_5ab2c72593716f453c9ed2bdf68fb4d1
#
_entry.id   5ab2c72593716f453c9ed2bdf68fb4d1
#
_cell.length_a   1.000
_cell.length_b   1.000
_cell.length_c   1.000
_cell.angle_alpha   90.00
_cell.angle_beta   90.00
_cell.angle_gamma   90.00
#
_symmetry.space_group_name_H-M   'P 1'
#
loop_
_entity.id
_entity.type
_entity.pdbx_description
1 polymer ?
#
loop_
_entity_poly.entity_id
_entity_poly.type
_entity_poly.pdbx_seq_one_letter_code
_entity_poly.pdbx_strand_id
1 'polypeptide(L)'
;MKLWKKITIVMSAIIVILVAILFIGNNFEMNETSVTIPTTGGKLSAVVTTPKHEKPKGIIVFVHGDGAQEATQNGGYKPLMERFAKQGYISVSWDKLGVGKSSGNWLNQSMDDRANEVNQVIDWMKVKYPDSTAKIGLWGASQAGWVIPKAMNANNEIAFSILAAPAINWMRQGEYNTSWQAKDAGKTTKEVKQAQQNFRTDSAFISKNKTYKSYKQNGGKEKMTPDRYNFIRKNMNQDATLDLSKVKAKIHLLLAEKDKNVDSAETKEVYTXQIKKENLETKTIPNVSHQMINPAIANSDLLTNIVGLMIPKYFLVDGAYLDYCEQVVSKQ
;
A
#
# COMPACT_ATOMS: atom_id res chain seq x y z
N MET A 1 30.04 -44.57 -5.97
CA MET A 1 29.46 -43.40 -6.70
C MET A 1 30.45 -42.24 -6.57
N LYS A 2 30.83 -41.65 -7.72
CA LYS A 2 31.80 -40.54 -7.72
C LYS A 2 31.28 -39.35 -6.89
N LEU A 3 32.17 -38.64 -6.24
CA LEU A 3 31.85 -37.55 -5.29
C LEU A 3 30.89 -36.50 -5.93
N TRP A 4 31.15 -36.12 -7.19
CA TRP A 4 30.31 -35.16 -7.88
C TRP A 4 28.85 -35.62 -8.04
N LYS A 5 28.60 -36.92 -8.23
CA LYS A 5 27.23 -37.47 -8.29
C LYS A 5 26.53 -37.35 -6.94
N LYS A 6 27.26 -37.57 -5.84
CA LYS A 6 26.70 -37.40 -4.49
C LYS A 6 26.34 -35.93 -4.26
N ILE A 7 27.22 -35.01 -4.66
CA ILE A 7 26.98 -33.55 -4.54
C ILE A 7 25.72 -33.16 -5.35
N THR A 8 25.62 -33.63 -6.59
CA THR A 8 24.45 -33.34 -7.45
C THR A 8 23.16 -33.83 -6.81
N ILE A 9 23.15 -35.06 -6.27
CA ILE A 9 21.95 -35.63 -5.62
C ILE A 9 21.56 -34.79 -4.40
N VAL A 10 22.52 -34.41 -3.56
CA VAL A 10 22.25 -33.59 -2.36
C VAL A 10 21.70 -32.20 -2.78
N MET A 11 22.33 -31.57 -3.77
CA MET A 11 21.88 -30.26 -4.25
C MET A 11 20.45 -30.33 -4.85
N SER A 12 20.16 -31.38 -5.62
CA SER A 12 18.83 -31.59 -6.18
C SER A 12 17.79 -31.80 -5.07
N ALA A 13 18.13 -32.57 -4.05
CA ALA A 13 17.25 -32.78 -2.89
C ALA A 13 16.98 -31.47 -2.14
N ILE A 14 18.00 -30.63 -1.93
CA ILE A 14 17.86 -29.32 -1.30
C ILE A 14 16.91 -28.44 -2.13
N ILE A 15 17.10 -28.40 -3.45
CA ILE A 15 16.23 -27.60 -4.34
C ILE A 15 14.77 -28.07 -4.23
N VAL A 16 14.53 -29.38 -4.26
CA VAL A 16 13.18 -29.94 -4.15
C VAL A 16 12.56 -29.53 -2.80
N ILE A 17 13.33 -29.61 -1.71
CA ILE A 17 12.84 -29.23 -0.39
C ILE A 17 12.49 -27.73 -0.35
N LEU A 18 13.35 -26.86 -0.90
CA LEU A 18 13.11 -25.41 -0.93
C LEU A 18 11.86 -25.09 -1.75
N VAL A 19 11.67 -25.75 -2.90
CA VAL A 19 10.50 -25.60 -3.75
C VAL A 19 9.24 -26.07 -2.99
N ALA A 20 9.31 -27.20 -2.30
CA ALA A 20 8.18 -27.70 -1.49
C ALA A 20 7.83 -26.71 -0.37
N ILE A 21 8.83 -26.17 0.33
CA ILE A 21 8.61 -25.16 1.38
C ILE A 21 7.90 -23.94 0.80
N LEU A 22 8.33 -23.48 -0.38
CA LEU A 22 7.73 -22.31 -1.03
C LEU A 22 6.26 -22.57 -1.40
N PHE A 23 5.96 -23.72 -2.00
CA PHE A 23 4.59 -24.08 -2.39
C PHE A 23 3.68 -24.25 -1.17
N ILE A 24 4.14 -24.98 -0.15
CA ILE A 24 3.36 -25.24 1.07
C ILE A 24 3.14 -23.90 1.82
N GLY A 25 4.20 -23.10 1.94
CA GLY A 25 4.14 -21.84 2.69
C GLY A 25 3.35 -20.74 2.00
N ASN A 26 3.03 -20.90 0.70
CA ASN A 26 2.17 -19.97 -0.03
C ASN A 26 0.80 -20.58 -0.37
N ASN A 27 0.43 -21.67 0.30
CA ASN A 27 -0.91 -22.27 0.18
C ASN A 27 -1.79 -21.68 1.29
N PHE A 28 -2.54 -20.64 0.97
CA PHE A 28 -3.31 -19.87 1.93
C PHE A 28 -4.68 -20.49 2.22
N GLU A 29 -5.13 -20.43 3.46
CA GLU A 29 -6.41 -20.94 3.95
C GLU A 29 -7.56 -19.96 3.63
N MET A 30 -7.73 -19.68 2.33
CA MET A 30 -8.81 -18.83 1.82
C MET A 30 -9.12 -19.24 0.38
N ASN A 31 -10.32 -18.91 -0.09
CA ASN A 31 -10.65 -19.08 -1.51
C ASN A 31 -10.28 -17.79 -2.25
N GLU A 32 -9.78 -17.91 -3.47
CA GLU A 32 -9.44 -16.75 -4.32
C GLU A 32 -10.27 -16.83 -5.61
N THR A 33 -10.85 -15.71 -6.00
CA THR A 33 -11.63 -15.58 -7.24
C THR A 33 -11.19 -14.33 -7.97
N SER A 34 -10.87 -14.45 -9.25
CA SER A 34 -10.61 -13.29 -10.12
C SER A 34 -11.95 -12.77 -10.65
N VAL A 35 -12.13 -11.46 -10.59
CA VAL A 35 -13.36 -10.80 -11.07
C VAL A 35 -13.00 -9.55 -11.87
N THR A 36 -13.96 -9.05 -12.64
CA THR A 36 -13.85 -7.76 -13.32
C THR A 36 -14.88 -6.81 -12.73
N ILE A 37 -14.43 -5.65 -12.26
CA ILE A 37 -15.30 -4.65 -11.64
C ILE A 37 -15.35 -3.43 -12.56
N PRO A 38 -16.53 -3.09 -13.10
CA PRO A 38 -16.66 -1.86 -13.91
C PRO A 38 -16.69 -0.63 -13.01
N THR A 39 -15.93 0.40 -13.39
CA THR A 39 -15.92 1.70 -12.72
C THR A 39 -15.95 2.81 -13.76
N THR A 40 -16.16 4.04 -13.33
CA THR A 40 -16.13 5.19 -14.24
C THR A 40 -14.75 5.43 -14.87
N GLY A 41 -13.68 4.98 -14.18
CA GLY A 41 -12.30 5.10 -14.69
C GLY A 41 -11.89 4.00 -15.66
N GLY A 42 -12.63 2.88 -15.65
CA GLY A 42 -12.30 1.72 -16.48
C GLY A 42 -12.73 0.41 -15.83
N LYS A 43 -12.35 -0.69 -16.45
CA LYS A 43 -12.61 -2.03 -15.90
C LYS A 43 -11.42 -2.46 -15.05
N LEU A 44 -11.67 -2.81 -13.81
CA LEU A 44 -10.64 -3.26 -12.87
C LEU A 44 -10.58 -4.79 -12.87
N SER A 45 -9.40 -5.34 -13.09
CA SER A 45 -9.11 -6.74 -12.81
C SER A 45 -8.86 -6.86 -11.31
N ALA A 46 -9.64 -7.66 -10.61
CA ALA A 46 -9.59 -7.72 -9.16
C ALA A 46 -9.51 -9.16 -8.65
N VAL A 47 -8.98 -9.30 -7.46
CA VAL A 47 -8.96 -10.56 -6.70
C VAL A 47 -9.88 -10.36 -5.49
N VAL A 48 -10.82 -11.29 -5.32
CA VAL A 48 -11.67 -11.39 -4.13
C VAL A 48 -11.25 -12.64 -3.39
N THR A 49 -10.96 -12.51 -2.09
CA THR A 49 -10.69 -13.67 -1.23
C THR A 49 -11.86 -13.85 -0.26
N THR A 50 -12.26 -15.09 -0.02
CA THR A 50 -13.36 -15.40 0.91
C THR A 50 -12.94 -16.47 1.92
N PRO A 51 -13.52 -16.45 3.13
CA PRO A 51 -13.27 -17.50 4.11
C PRO A 51 -13.57 -18.89 3.56
N LYS A 52 -12.78 -19.89 3.94
CA LYS A 52 -13.05 -21.31 3.62
C LYS A 52 -14.02 -21.95 4.58
N HIS A 53 -13.95 -21.59 5.85
CA HIS A 53 -14.61 -22.31 6.94
C HIS A 53 -15.63 -21.46 7.70
N GLU A 54 -15.56 -20.13 7.56
CA GLU A 54 -16.42 -19.20 8.27
C GLU A 54 -17.45 -18.59 7.30
N LYS A 55 -18.65 -18.34 7.77
CA LYS A 55 -19.62 -17.56 7.01
C LYS A 55 -19.12 -16.11 6.97
N PRO A 56 -19.03 -15.49 5.78
CA PRO A 56 -18.57 -14.10 5.70
C PRO A 56 -19.51 -13.15 6.45
N LYS A 57 -18.91 -12.24 7.25
CA LYS A 57 -19.65 -11.25 8.04
C LYS A 57 -19.34 -9.82 7.64
N GLY A 58 -18.26 -9.61 6.87
CA GLY A 58 -17.84 -8.26 6.49
C GLY A 58 -16.92 -8.26 5.28
N ILE A 59 -16.59 -7.07 4.84
CA ILE A 59 -15.77 -6.83 3.64
C ILE A 59 -14.64 -5.88 4.00
N ILE A 60 -13.41 -6.19 3.58
CA ILE A 60 -12.24 -5.30 3.66
C ILE A 60 -11.82 -4.95 2.23
N VAL A 61 -11.78 -3.67 1.92
CA VAL A 61 -11.32 -3.17 0.61
C VAL A 61 -9.87 -2.70 0.76
N PHE A 62 -8.99 -3.21 -0.08
CA PHE A 62 -7.56 -2.88 -0.08
C PHE A 62 -7.31 -1.69 -0.99
N VAL A 63 -6.68 -0.65 -0.44
CA VAL A 63 -6.37 0.60 -1.15
C VAL A 63 -4.86 0.74 -1.29
N HIS A 64 -4.37 0.62 -2.51
CA HIS A 64 -2.92 0.63 -2.82
C HIS A 64 -2.22 1.95 -2.48
N GLY A 65 -0.90 1.84 -2.24
CA GLY A 65 0.04 2.98 -2.21
C GLY A 65 0.34 3.53 -3.59
N ASP A 66 1.48 4.21 -3.75
CA ASP A 66 1.93 4.74 -5.05
C ASP A 66 2.45 3.61 -5.94
N GLY A 67 2.55 3.90 -7.24
CA GLY A 67 3.12 2.99 -8.22
C GLY A 67 2.09 2.17 -8.99
N ALA A 68 2.58 1.42 -9.97
CA ALA A 68 1.80 0.53 -10.83
C ALA A 68 1.59 -0.80 -10.09
N GLN A 69 0.58 -0.84 -9.23
CA GLN A 69 0.39 -1.96 -8.30
C GLN A 69 -0.69 -2.93 -8.78
N GLU A 70 -0.34 -4.24 -8.75
CA GLU A 70 -1.31 -5.30 -9.05
C GLU A 70 -2.02 -5.74 -7.77
N ALA A 71 -3.13 -6.45 -7.93
CA ALA A 71 -4.11 -6.73 -6.87
C ALA A 71 -3.51 -7.31 -5.58
N THR A 72 -2.49 -8.18 -5.68
CA THR A 72 -1.96 -8.90 -4.51
C THR A 72 -0.55 -8.44 -4.10
N GLN A 73 0.03 -7.48 -4.82
CA GLN A 73 1.43 -7.09 -4.63
C GLN A 73 2.36 -8.31 -4.75
N ASN A 74 2.19 -9.05 -5.87
CA ASN A 74 2.95 -10.30 -6.12
C ASN A 74 2.79 -11.29 -4.96
N GLY A 75 1.62 -11.34 -4.37
CA GLY A 75 1.29 -12.22 -3.25
C GLY A 75 1.61 -11.63 -1.88
N GLY A 76 2.23 -10.46 -1.81
CA GLY A 76 2.61 -9.85 -0.52
C GLY A 76 1.41 -9.51 0.37
N TYR A 77 0.23 -9.28 -0.20
CA TYR A 77 -0.99 -9.03 0.59
C TYR A 77 -1.65 -10.33 1.09
N LYS A 78 -1.30 -11.49 0.53
CA LYS A 78 -2.02 -12.74 0.83
C LYS A 78 -1.96 -13.17 2.30
N PRO A 79 -0.82 -13.01 3.02
CA PRO A 79 -0.84 -13.28 4.46
C PRO A 79 -1.91 -12.47 5.21
N LEU A 80 -2.05 -11.19 4.87
CA LEU A 80 -3.03 -10.32 5.51
C LEU A 80 -4.46 -10.71 5.11
N MET A 81 -4.68 -10.98 3.83
CA MET A 81 -5.99 -11.44 3.33
C MET A 81 -6.41 -12.75 4.01
N GLU A 82 -5.47 -13.69 4.21
CA GLU A 82 -5.76 -14.94 4.94
C GLU A 82 -6.15 -14.66 6.39
N ARG A 83 -5.42 -13.76 7.09
CA ARG A 83 -5.76 -13.37 8.46
C ARG A 83 -7.18 -12.79 8.53
N PHE A 84 -7.54 -11.95 7.57
CA PHE A 84 -8.89 -11.38 7.49
C PHE A 84 -9.94 -12.46 7.19
N ALA A 85 -9.64 -13.40 6.28
CA ALA A 85 -10.54 -14.51 5.96
C ALA A 85 -10.81 -15.41 7.18
N LYS A 86 -9.78 -15.68 7.98
CA LYS A 86 -9.93 -16.46 9.23
C LYS A 86 -10.85 -15.77 10.25
N GLN A 87 -11.00 -14.45 10.14
CA GLN A 87 -11.91 -13.68 11.00
C GLN A 87 -13.28 -13.42 10.34
N GLY A 88 -13.57 -14.09 9.22
CA GLY A 88 -14.86 -14.00 8.54
C GLY A 88 -14.98 -12.81 7.59
N TYR A 89 -13.88 -12.24 7.12
CA TYR A 89 -13.91 -11.10 6.19
C TYR A 89 -13.57 -11.52 4.77
N ILE A 90 -14.37 -11.04 3.82
CA ILE A 90 -14.05 -11.04 2.39
C ILE A 90 -13.07 -9.89 2.14
N SER A 91 -12.00 -10.13 1.40
CA SER A 91 -11.12 -9.04 0.95
C SER A 91 -11.27 -8.84 -0.55
N VAL A 92 -11.17 -7.59 -0.99
CA VAL A 92 -11.11 -7.25 -2.42
C VAL A 92 -9.94 -6.30 -2.66
N SER A 93 -9.18 -6.59 -3.71
CA SER A 93 -8.08 -5.75 -4.17
C SER A 93 -8.01 -5.85 -5.69
N TRP A 94 -7.45 -4.83 -6.35
CA TRP A 94 -7.48 -4.79 -7.83
C TRP A 94 -6.18 -4.28 -8.40
N ASP A 95 -5.90 -4.69 -9.64
CA ASP A 95 -4.84 -4.09 -10.45
C ASP A 95 -5.24 -2.64 -10.70
N LYS A 96 -4.39 -1.68 -10.37
CA LYS A 96 -4.66 -0.26 -10.68
C LYS A 96 -4.97 -0.09 -12.17
N LEU A 97 -5.70 0.97 -12.53
CA LEU A 97 -6.03 1.26 -13.93
C LEU A 97 -4.76 1.21 -14.79
N GLY A 98 -4.80 0.42 -15.87
CA GLY A 98 -3.69 0.23 -16.80
C GLY A 98 -2.61 -0.74 -16.31
N VAL A 99 -2.79 -1.38 -15.16
CA VAL A 99 -1.87 -2.41 -14.64
C VAL A 99 -2.52 -3.78 -14.88
N GLY A 100 -1.71 -4.76 -15.17
CA GLY A 100 -2.18 -6.13 -15.38
C GLY A 100 -3.28 -6.20 -16.43
N LYS A 101 -4.47 -6.63 -16.04
CA LYS A 101 -5.63 -6.73 -16.94
C LYS A 101 -6.63 -5.58 -16.78
N SER A 102 -6.35 -4.61 -15.92
CA SER A 102 -7.20 -3.42 -15.76
C SER A 102 -7.03 -2.48 -16.96
N SER A 103 -8.14 -1.91 -17.43
CA SER A 103 -8.09 -0.89 -18.48
C SER A 103 -7.77 0.49 -17.92
N GLY A 104 -7.51 1.47 -18.77
CA GLY A 104 -7.28 2.85 -18.35
C GLY A 104 -5.82 3.15 -18.01
N ASN A 105 -5.61 4.15 -17.14
CA ASN A 105 -4.27 4.59 -16.76
C ASN A 105 -4.34 5.25 -15.37
N TRP A 106 -3.75 4.63 -14.36
CA TRP A 106 -3.75 5.14 -12.97
C TRP A 106 -3.06 6.51 -12.85
N LEU A 107 -2.14 6.83 -13.76
CA LEU A 107 -1.46 8.12 -13.77
C LEU A 107 -2.39 9.28 -14.15
N ASN A 108 -3.59 8.98 -14.66
CA ASN A 108 -4.61 10.01 -14.92
C ASN A 108 -5.47 10.32 -13.69
N GLN A 109 -5.39 9.54 -12.61
CA GLN A 109 -6.24 9.70 -11.44
C GLN A 109 -5.73 10.76 -10.46
N SER A 110 -6.65 11.55 -9.95
CA SER A 110 -6.43 12.32 -8.71
C SER A 110 -6.70 11.40 -7.51
N MET A 111 -6.38 11.88 -6.30
CA MET A 111 -6.74 11.14 -5.07
C MET A 111 -8.26 11.10 -4.87
N ASP A 112 -8.98 12.11 -5.36
CA ASP A 112 -10.46 12.10 -5.37
C ASP A 112 -11.02 11.04 -6.33
N ASP A 113 -10.42 10.91 -7.51
CA ASP A 113 -10.80 9.84 -8.45
C ASP A 113 -10.60 8.46 -7.82
N ARG A 114 -9.48 8.28 -7.12
CA ARG A 114 -9.20 7.02 -6.43
C ARG A 114 -10.18 6.75 -5.28
N ALA A 115 -10.57 7.79 -4.53
CA ALA A 115 -11.57 7.64 -3.46
C ALA A 115 -12.94 7.25 -4.04
N ASN A 116 -13.33 7.85 -5.18
CA ASN A 116 -14.56 7.48 -5.89
C ASN A 116 -14.48 6.03 -6.38
N GLU A 117 -13.33 5.60 -6.91
CA GLU A 117 -13.09 4.22 -7.35
C GLU A 117 -13.29 3.23 -6.19
N VAL A 118 -12.74 3.55 -4.99
CA VAL A 118 -12.93 2.74 -3.79
C VAL A 118 -14.43 2.57 -3.49
N ASN A 119 -15.20 3.66 -3.53
CA ASN A 119 -16.63 3.60 -3.23
C ASN A 119 -17.42 2.83 -4.30
N GLN A 120 -17.03 2.91 -5.57
CA GLN A 120 -17.62 2.10 -6.65
C GLN A 120 -17.33 0.61 -6.46
N VAL A 121 -16.13 0.25 -5.97
CA VAL A 121 -15.78 -1.14 -5.63
C VAL A 121 -16.64 -1.60 -4.46
N ILE A 122 -16.83 -0.77 -3.43
CA ILE A 122 -17.72 -1.09 -2.30
C ILE A 122 -19.15 -1.39 -2.82
N ASP A 123 -19.69 -0.53 -3.68
CA ASP A 123 -21.05 -0.73 -4.23
C ASP A 123 -21.13 -2.05 -5.01
N TRP A 124 -20.13 -2.36 -5.81
CA TRP A 124 -20.07 -3.63 -6.55
C TRP A 124 -20.03 -4.82 -5.58
N MET A 125 -19.21 -4.74 -4.52
CA MET A 125 -19.09 -5.81 -3.52
C MET A 125 -20.40 -6.02 -2.77
N LYS A 126 -21.14 -4.95 -2.47
CA LYS A 126 -22.46 -5.05 -1.80
C LYS A 126 -23.47 -5.80 -2.66
N VAL A 127 -23.45 -5.58 -3.96
CA VAL A 127 -24.32 -6.31 -4.90
C VAL A 127 -23.91 -7.79 -4.99
N LYS A 128 -22.61 -8.04 -5.04
CA LYS A 128 -22.07 -9.40 -5.22
C LYS A 128 -22.15 -10.24 -3.94
N TYR A 129 -22.03 -9.62 -2.78
CA TYR A 129 -21.99 -10.30 -1.47
C TYR A 129 -22.95 -9.61 -0.49
N PRO A 130 -24.27 -9.60 -0.77
CA PRO A 130 -25.22 -8.80 0.03
C PRO A 130 -25.32 -9.24 1.50
N ASP A 131 -25.05 -10.50 1.79
CA ASP A 131 -25.10 -11.04 3.16
C ASP A 131 -23.84 -10.73 3.98
N SER A 132 -22.84 -10.06 3.40
CA SER A 132 -21.53 -9.79 4.03
C SER A 132 -21.30 -8.29 4.26
N THR A 133 -22.35 -7.48 4.24
CA THR A 133 -22.23 -6.02 4.30
C THR A 133 -22.38 -5.44 5.70
N ALA A 134 -22.50 -6.29 6.72
CA ALA A 134 -22.69 -5.83 8.11
C ALA A 134 -21.53 -4.95 8.62
N LYS A 135 -20.32 -5.22 8.14
CA LYS A 135 -19.13 -4.42 8.46
C LYS A 135 -18.29 -4.22 7.20
N ILE A 136 -18.11 -2.97 6.79
CA ILE A 136 -17.23 -2.61 5.67
C ILE A 136 -16.04 -1.86 6.25
N GLY A 137 -14.86 -2.39 6.04
CA GLY A 137 -13.61 -1.76 6.44
C GLY A 137 -12.71 -1.49 5.24
N LEU A 138 -11.77 -0.56 5.41
CA LEU A 138 -10.72 -0.30 4.42
C LEU A 138 -9.37 -0.66 5.02
N TRP A 139 -8.51 -1.23 4.22
CA TRP A 139 -7.08 -1.33 4.53
C TRP A 139 -6.32 -0.58 3.45
N GLY A 140 -5.29 0.17 3.85
CA GLY A 140 -4.45 0.82 2.84
C GLY A 140 -3.12 1.26 3.39
N ALA A 141 -2.18 1.53 2.47
CA ALA A 141 -0.80 1.88 2.84
C ALA A 141 -0.33 3.13 2.10
N SER A 142 0.55 3.90 2.73
CA SER A 142 1.29 4.98 2.09
C SER A 142 0.35 6.02 1.44
N GLN A 143 0.35 6.11 0.09
CA GLN A 143 -0.52 7.03 -0.68
C GLN A 143 -2.00 6.86 -0.35
N ALA A 144 -2.43 5.70 0.15
CA ALA A 144 -3.80 5.49 0.60
C ALA A 144 -4.21 6.46 1.73
N GLY A 145 -3.24 7.06 2.42
CA GLY A 145 -3.47 8.13 3.41
C GLY A 145 -4.20 9.34 2.84
N TRP A 146 -4.08 9.59 1.52
CA TRP A 146 -4.82 10.67 0.85
C TRP A 146 -6.15 10.19 0.26
N VAL A 147 -6.34 8.88 0.15
CA VAL A 147 -7.53 8.29 -0.51
C VAL A 147 -8.58 7.88 0.52
N ILE A 148 -8.16 7.15 1.55
CA ILE A 148 -9.08 6.55 2.53
C ILE A 148 -9.91 7.59 3.29
N PRO A 149 -9.32 8.69 3.83
CA PRO A 149 -10.16 9.69 4.50
C PRO A 149 -11.23 10.31 3.57
N LYS A 150 -10.90 10.53 2.29
CA LYS A 150 -11.86 11.03 1.29
C LYS A 150 -12.98 10.01 1.06
N ALA A 151 -12.64 8.72 0.89
CA ALA A 151 -13.63 7.66 0.68
C ALA A 151 -14.55 7.54 1.91
N MET A 152 -13.99 7.59 3.12
CA MET A 152 -14.76 7.53 4.37
C MET A 152 -15.70 8.74 4.53
N ASN A 153 -15.24 9.93 4.14
CA ASN A 153 -16.07 11.14 4.22
C ASN A 153 -17.23 11.11 3.23
N ALA A 154 -17.06 10.42 2.10
CA ALA A 154 -18.10 10.29 1.06
C ALA A 154 -19.04 9.11 1.31
N ASN A 155 -18.70 8.17 2.22
CA ASN A 155 -19.46 6.93 2.40
C ASN A 155 -19.51 6.54 3.88
N ASN A 156 -20.64 6.84 4.51
CA ASN A 156 -20.86 6.58 5.94
C ASN A 156 -21.04 5.08 6.28
N GLU A 157 -21.12 4.21 5.29
CA GLU A 157 -21.20 2.76 5.50
C GLU A 157 -19.83 2.16 5.88
N ILE A 158 -18.74 2.89 5.63
CA ILE A 158 -17.39 2.44 6.00
C ILE A 158 -17.27 2.59 7.53
N ALA A 159 -17.19 1.45 8.21
CA ALA A 159 -17.22 1.40 9.67
C ALA A 159 -15.84 1.68 10.30
N PHE A 160 -14.76 1.31 9.61
CA PHE A 160 -13.40 1.49 10.14
C PHE A 160 -12.37 1.46 9.00
N SER A 161 -11.15 1.88 9.34
CA SER A 161 -10.01 1.69 8.44
C SER A 161 -8.75 1.28 9.22
N ILE A 162 -7.88 0.54 8.53
CA ILE A 162 -6.52 0.20 8.98
C ILE A 162 -5.57 0.91 8.00
N LEU A 163 -4.79 1.86 8.49
CA LEU A 163 -3.88 2.65 7.67
C LEU A 163 -2.43 2.36 8.06
N ALA A 164 -1.69 1.74 7.15
CA ALA A 164 -0.29 1.34 7.36
C ALA A 164 0.64 2.41 6.76
N ALA A 165 1.39 3.10 7.63
CA ALA A 165 2.36 4.13 7.24
C ALA A 165 1.76 5.16 6.24
N PRO A 166 0.59 5.76 6.56
CA PRO A 166 -0.09 6.63 5.60
C PRO A 166 0.60 7.98 5.45
N ALA A 167 0.59 8.50 4.23
CA ALA A 167 1.10 9.82 3.90
C ALA A 167 0.14 10.93 4.37
N ILE A 168 0.69 12.06 4.80
CA ILE A 168 -0.07 13.25 5.22
C ILE A 168 -0.02 14.34 4.14
N ASN A 169 1.16 14.86 3.85
CA ASN A 169 1.36 15.98 2.94
C ASN A 169 2.40 15.59 1.91
N TRP A 170 2.06 15.72 0.64
CA TRP A 170 2.92 15.30 -0.48
C TRP A 170 4.30 15.95 -0.41
N MET A 171 4.34 17.27 -0.21
CA MET A 171 5.62 18.02 -0.25
C MET A 171 6.50 17.66 0.95
N ARG A 172 5.93 17.62 2.14
CA ARG A 172 6.71 17.27 3.35
C ARG A 172 7.20 15.84 3.30
N GLN A 173 6.36 14.92 2.81
CA GLN A 173 6.76 13.51 2.64
C GLN A 173 7.90 13.40 1.61
N GLY A 174 7.78 14.09 0.48
CA GLY A 174 8.81 14.06 -0.56
C GLY A 174 10.15 14.57 -0.04
N GLU A 175 10.11 15.65 0.73
CA GLU A 175 11.31 16.23 1.33
C GLU A 175 11.94 15.30 2.38
N TYR A 176 11.12 14.66 3.21
CA TYR A 176 11.56 13.67 4.21
C TYR A 176 12.25 12.49 3.52
N ASN A 177 11.60 11.90 2.53
CA ASN A 177 12.13 10.77 1.77
C ASN A 177 13.44 11.15 1.06
N THR A 178 13.49 12.33 0.45
CA THR A 178 14.71 12.86 -0.20
C THR A 178 15.87 12.94 0.80
N SER A 179 15.59 13.40 2.02
CA SER A 179 16.63 13.48 3.05
C SER A 179 17.20 12.10 3.41
N TRP A 180 16.33 11.09 3.53
CA TRP A 180 16.76 9.72 3.84
C TRP A 180 17.53 9.08 2.68
N GLN A 181 17.09 9.30 1.44
CA GLN A 181 17.80 8.80 0.26
C GLN A 181 19.24 9.36 0.23
N ALA A 182 19.39 10.66 0.52
CA ALA A 182 20.71 11.28 0.56
C ALA A 182 21.57 10.73 1.72
N LYS A 183 20.99 10.55 2.91
CA LYS A 183 21.69 9.95 4.07
C LYS A 183 22.15 8.51 3.75
N ASP A 184 21.28 7.72 3.16
CA ASP A 184 21.60 6.31 2.81
C ASP A 184 22.67 6.23 1.72
N ALA A 185 22.77 7.28 0.88
CA ALA A 185 23.84 7.42 -0.11
C ALA A 185 25.16 7.98 0.51
N GLY A 186 25.22 8.11 1.83
CA GLY A 186 26.44 8.56 2.55
C GLY A 186 26.71 10.05 2.41
N LYS A 187 25.73 10.86 2.08
CA LYS A 187 25.90 12.30 1.89
C LYS A 187 26.10 13.02 3.23
N THR A 188 26.92 14.10 3.20
CA THR A 188 27.12 14.97 4.34
C THR A 188 25.84 15.74 4.68
N THR A 189 25.75 16.28 5.88
CA THR A 189 24.62 17.12 6.32
C THR A 189 24.34 18.27 5.33
N LYS A 190 25.39 18.90 4.80
CA LYS A 190 25.26 19.98 3.81
C LYS A 190 24.62 19.47 2.51
N GLU A 191 25.08 18.31 2.03
CA GLU A 191 24.53 17.70 0.80
C GLU A 191 23.08 17.22 1.00
N VAL A 192 22.73 16.73 2.18
CA VAL A 192 21.35 16.37 2.50
C VAL A 192 20.44 17.61 2.41
N LYS A 193 20.86 18.72 3.02
CA LYS A 193 20.11 20.00 2.93
C LYS A 193 20.00 20.50 1.49
N GLN A 194 21.07 20.33 0.70
CA GLN A 194 21.04 20.70 -0.71
C GLN A 194 20.06 19.82 -1.50
N ALA A 195 20.01 18.53 -1.22
CA ALA A 195 19.07 17.61 -1.87
C ALA A 195 17.61 18.02 -1.57
N GLN A 196 17.33 18.36 -0.30
CA GLN A 196 16.00 18.86 0.09
C GLN A 196 15.66 20.17 -0.63
N GLN A 197 16.62 21.09 -0.73
CA GLN A 197 16.41 22.36 -1.45
C GLN A 197 16.17 22.12 -2.94
N ASN A 198 16.91 21.19 -3.54
CA ASN A 198 16.72 20.82 -4.95
C ASN A 198 15.31 20.25 -5.18
N PHE A 199 14.84 19.40 -4.27
CA PHE A 199 13.47 18.85 -4.31
C PHE A 199 12.44 19.99 -4.30
N ARG A 200 12.58 20.95 -3.37
CA ARG A 200 11.65 22.10 -3.28
C ARG A 200 11.67 22.93 -4.57
N THR A 201 12.88 23.21 -5.07
CA THR A 201 13.07 24.02 -6.30
C THR A 201 12.44 23.32 -7.50
N ASP A 202 12.69 22.02 -7.67
CA ASP A 202 12.15 21.27 -8.79
C ASP A 202 10.62 21.15 -8.69
N SER A 203 10.10 20.95 -7.49
CA SER A 203 8.64 20.90 -7.26
C SER A 203 7.98 22.24 -7.64
N ALA A 204 8.57 23.36 -7.25
CA ALA A 204 8.08 24.69 -7.63
C ALA A 204 8.13 24.86 -9.16
N PHE A 205 9.17 24.31 -9.79
CA PHE A 205 9.35 24.36 -11.23
C PHE A 205 8.28 23.50 -11.95
N ILE A 206 7.98 22.31 -11.41
CA ILE A 206 6.89 21.46 -11.91
C ILE A 206 5.55 22.21 -11.80
N SER A 207 5.31 22.86 -10.68
CA SER A 207 4.06 23.62 -10.45
C SER A 207 3.87 24.72 -11.50
N LYS A 208 4.94 25.42 -11.88
CA LYS A 208 4.89 26.55 -12.85
C LYS A 208 4.73 26.11 -14.30
N ASN A 209 5.20 24.90 -14.66
CA ASN A 209 5.19 24.44 -16.05
C ASN A 209 3.99 23.52 -16.29
N LYS A 210 3.10 23.87 -17.21
CA LYS A 210 1.85 23.17 -17.44
C LYS A 210 2.05 21.79 -18.08
N THR A 211 3.15 21.59 -18.83
CA THR A 211 3.43 20.34 -19.54
C THR A 211 4.85 19.85 -19.27
N TYR A 212 5.07 18.54 -19.41
CA TYR A 212 6.41 17.96 -19.32
C TYR A 212 7.36 18.57 -20.35
N LYS A 213 6.86 18.83 -21.58
CA LYS A 213 7.64 19.46 -22.64
C LYS A 213 8.13 20.85 -22.19
N SER A 214 7.23 21.69 -21.68
CA SER A 214 7.58 23.03 -21.15
C SER A 214 8.57 22.93 -20.00
N TYR A 215 8.34 21.99 -19.07
CA TYR A 215 9.26 21.75 -17.95
C TYR A 215 10.69 21.44 -18.44
N LYS A 216 10.83 20.53 -19.41
CA LYS A 216 12.15 20.16 -19.97
C LYS A 216 12.80 21.33 -20.73
N GLN A 217 12.01 22.05 -21.54
CA GLN A 217 12.50 23.19 -22.32
C GLN A 217 13.00 24.32 -21.42
N ASN A 218 12.39 24.51 -20.26
CA ASN A 218 12.74 25.56 -19.30
C ASN A 218 13.79 25.10 -18.26
N GLY A 219 14.42 23.95 -18.46
CA GLY A 219 15.55 23.52 -17.63
C GLY A 219 15.22 22.48 -16.55
N GLY A 220 14.06 21.87 -16.59
CA GLY A 220 13.67 20.81 -15.65
C GLY A 220 14.60 19.62 -15.75
N LYS A 221 15.10 19.13 -14.62
CA LYS A 221 16.16 18.11 -14.57
C LYS A 221 15.63 16.69 -14.35
N GLU A 222 14.51 16.53 -13.65
CA GLU A 222 14.01 15.20 -13.30
C GLU A 222 13.62 14.41 -14.54
N LYS A 223 13.93 13.11 -14.50
CA LYS A 223 13.58 12.18 -15.57
C LYS A 223 12.34 11.40 -15.16
N MET A 224 11.29 11.55 -15.96
CA MET A 224 10.03 10.83 -15.74
C MET A 224 9.26 10.78 -17.06
N THR A 225 8.21 9.98 -17.11
CA THR A 225 7.31 9.99 -18.27
C THR A 225 6.40 11.24 -18.23
N PRO A 226 5.87 11.67 -19.37
CA PRO A 226 4.88 12.75 -19.37
C PRO A 226 3.66 12.44 -18.48
N ASP A 227 3.20 11.18 -18.45
CA ASP A 227 2.08 10.77 -17.63
C ASP A 227 2.40 10.90 -16.14
N ARG A 228 3.61 10.46 -15.72
CA ARG A 228 4.05 10.62 -14.32
C ARG A 228 4.16 12.10 -13.95
N TYR A 229 4.66 12.94 -14.87
CA TYR A 229 4.70 14.40 -14.68
C TYR A 229 3.31 14.96 -14.40
N ASN A 230 2.34 14.60 -15.24
CA ASN A 230 0.96 15.06 -15.11
C ASN A 230 0.34 14.57 -13.79
N PHE A 231 0.61 13.32 -13.41
CA PHE A 231 0.17 12.76 -12.12
C PHE A 231 0.71 13.57 -10.94
N ILE A 232 2.03 13.89 -10.97
CA ILE A 232 2.65 14.68 -9.91
C ILE A 232 1.99 16.06 -9.83
N ARG A 233 1.85 16.76 -10.96
CA ARG A 233 1.22 18.08 -11.00
C ARG A 233 -0.20 18.07 -10.43
N LYS A 234 -0.95 17.04 -10.76
CA LYS A 234 -2.35 16.88 -10.31
C LYS A 234 -2.42 16.66 -8.79
N ASN A 235 -1.45 15.97 -8.21
CA ASN A 235 -1.54 15.47 -6.85
C ASN A 235 -0.55 16.10 -5.85
N MET A 236 0.41 16.90 -6.29
CA MET A 236 1.50 17.39 -5.42
C MET A 236 1.05 18.35 -4.32
N ASN A 237 -0.19 18.79 -4.35
CA ASN A 237 -0.77 19.61 -3.28
C ASN A 237 -1.62 18.80 -2.29
N GLN A 238 -1.58 17.47 -2.37
CA GLN A 238 -2.36 16.63 -1.44
C GLN A 238 -1.89 16.81 0.00
N ASP A 239 -2.85 17.03 0.88
CA ASP A 239 -2.67 17.11 2.32
C ASP A 239 -3.92 16.47 2.97
N ALA A 240 -3.71 15.42 3.73
CA ALA A 240 -4.79 14.65 4.34
C ALA A 240 -5.43 15.38 5.54
N THR A 241 -4.79 16.42 6.07
CA THR A 241 -5.18 17.08 7.34
C THR A 241 -6.68 17.43 7.37
N LEU A 242 -7.15 18.12 6.31
CA LEU A 242 -8.53 18.58 6.27
C LEU A 242 -9.54 17.43 6.08
N ASP A 243 -9.15 16.40 5.35
CA ASP A 243 -10.02 15.22 5.17
C ASP A 243 -10.09 14.41 6.47
N LEU A 244 -8.97 14.25 7.17
CA LEU A 244 -8.92 13.56 8.46
C LEU A 244 -9.84 14.23 9.49
N SER A 245 -9.87 15.57 9.54
CA SER A 245 -10.69 16.30 10.50
C SER A 245 -12.20 16.02 10.36
N LYS A 246 -12.63 15.49 9.20
CA LYS A 246 -14.05 15.20 8.91
C LYS A 246 -14.40 13.72 9.17
N VAL A 247 -13.41 12.83 9.34
CA VAL A 247 -13.67 11.39 9.52
C VAL A 247 -14.36 11.15 10.86
N LYS A 248 -15.44 10.39 10.81
CA LYS A 248 -16.24 10.04 12.01
C LYS A 248 -16.07 8.58 12.44
N ALA A 249 -15.68 7.71 11.50
CA ALA A 249 -15.52 6.28 11.78
C ALA A 249 -14.12 5.99 12.36
N LYS A 250 -13.94 4.80 12.88
CA LYS A 250 -12.70 4.40 13.57
C LYS A 250 -11.52 4.27 12.61
N ILE A 251 -10.37 4.79 13.03
CA ILE A 251 -9.09 4.62 12.31
C ILE A 251 -8.10 3.87 13.21
N HIS A 252 -7.54 2.80 12.68
CA HIS A 252 -6.41 2.07 13.26
C HIS A 252 -5.16 2.46 12.50
N LEU A 253 -4.34 3.31 13.12
CA LEU A 253 -3.13 3.87 12.51
C LEU A 253 -1.93 3.01 12.87
N LEU A 254 -1.26 2.47 11.85
CA LEU A 254 -0.03 1.71 12.01
C LEU A 254 1.16 2.52 11.51
N LEU A 255 2.15 2.67 12.36
CA LEU A 255 3.38 3.40 12.06
C LEU A 255 4.54 2.42 11.99
N ALA A 256 5.40 2.58 11.00
CA ALA A 256 6.62 1.78 10.88
C ALA A 256 7.76 2.50 11.62
N GLU A 257 8.43 1.79 12.55
CA GLU A 257 9.49 2.42 13.35
C GLU A 257 10.67 2.89 12.49
N LYS A 258 11.01 2.15 11.45
CA LYS A 258 12.16 2.44 10.58
C LYS A 258 11.73 3.00 9.21
N ASP A 259 10.62 3.75 9.19
CA ASP A 259 10.11 4.34 7.96
C ASP A 259 11.06 5.45 7.47
N LYS A 260 11.49 5.35 6.21
CA LYS A 260 12.30 6.35 5.52
C LYS A 260 11.54 7.04 4.40
N ASN A 261 10.29 6.63 4.17
CA ASN A 261 9.43 7.22 3.14
C ASN A 261 8.45 8.24 3.72
N VAL A 262 7.87 7.91 4.88
CA VAL A 262 6.88 8.75 5.54
C VAL A 262 7.39 9.04 6.96
N ASP A 263 7.29 10.28 7.38
CA ASP A 263 7.65 10.69 8.74
C ASP A 263 6.59 10.18 9.72
N SER A 264 6.91 9.08 10.42
CA SER A 264 6.00 8.47 11.39
C SER A 264 5.65 9.42 12.54
N ALA A 265 6.57 10.32 12.93
CA ALA A 265 6.31 11.31 13.98
C ALA A 265 5.27 12.34 13.53
N GLU A 266 5.46 12.90 12.33
CA GLU A 266 4.48 13.83 11.74
C GLU A 266 3.13 13.15 11.57
N THR A 267 3.12 11.92 11.05
CA THR A 267 1.88 11.17 10.83
C THR A 267 1.12 11.00 12.16
N LYS A 268 1.82 10.57 13.20
CA LYS A 268 1.22 10.41 14.53
C LYS A 268 0.62 11.72 15.05
N GLU A 269 1.40 12.80 14.93
CA GLU A 269 0.98 14.13 15.40
C GLU A 269 -0.30 14.57 14.67
N VAL A 270 -0.32 14.51 13.35
CA VAL A 270 -1.47 14.98 12.56
C VAL A 270 -2.71 14.13 12.85
N TYR A 271 -2.60 12.81 12.87
CA TYR A 271 -3.74 11.95 13.20
C TYR A 271 -4.28 12.25 14.60
N THR A 272 -3.39 12.43 15.57
CA THR A 272 -3.78 12.79 16.94
C THR A 272 -4.53 14.12 17.04
N UNK A 273 -4.18 14.87 16.10
CA UNK A 273 -4.69 16.05 16.08
C UNK A 273 -5.93 16.17 15.49
N GLN A 274 -6.13 15.51 14.51
CA GLN A 274 -7.30 15.68 13.66
C GLN A 274 -8.46 14.74 14.01
N ILE A 275 -8.18 13.56 14.53
CA ILE A 275 -9.17 12.50 14.79
C ILE A 275 -9.54 12.51 16.28
N LYS A 276 -10.83 12.40 16.57
CA LYS A 276 -11.30 12.28 17.96
C LYS A 276 -10.66 11.06 18.61
N LYS A 277 -10.24 11.21 19.88
CA LYS A 277 -9.53 10.18 20.64
C LYS A 277 -10.24 8.82 20.61
N GLU A 278 -11.55 8.82 20.74
CA GLU A 278 -12.36 7.58 20.73
C GLU A 278 -12.37 6.89 19.36
N ASN A 279 -12.03 7.63 18.29
CA ASN A 279 -12.01 7.11 16.91
C ASN A 279 -10.59 6.81 16.41
N LEU A 280 -9.56 7.01 17.23
CA LEU A 280 -8.18 6.75 16.81
C LEU A 280 -7.51 5.73 17.73
N GLU A 281 -6.97 4.70 17.12
CA GLU A 281 -6.09 3.75 17.80
C GLU A 281 -4.78 3.71 17.04
N THR A 282 -3.65 3.94 17.73
CA THR A 282 -2.33 4.02 17.08
C THR A 282 -1.40 2.93 17.60
N LYS A 283 -0.71 2.26 16.68
CA LYS A 283 0.28 1.23 17.01
C LYS A 283 1.54 1.47 16.18
N THR A 284 2.69 1.57 16.84
CA THR A 284 3.99 1.54 16.15
C THR A 284 4.48 0.10 16.09
N ILE A 285 4.83 -0.36 14.92
CA ILE A 285 5.41 -1.70 14.70
C ILE A 285 6.93 -1.54 14.76
N PRO A 286 7.60 -2.24 15.68
CA PRO A 286 9.05 -2.09 15.86
C PRO A 286 9.83 -2.78 14.74
N ASN A 287 10.98 -2.24 14.42
CA ASN A 287 11.96 -2.82 13.49
C ASN A 287 11.41 -3.14 12.09
N VAL A 288 10.41 -2.38 11.61
CA VAL A 288 9.91 -2.54 10.23
C VAL A 288 10.13 -1.28 9.41
N SER A 289 10.33 -1.48 8.12
CA SER A 289 10.38 -0.44 7.09
C SER A 289 8.97 0.03 6.71
N HIS A 290 8.92 1.00 5.78
CA HIS A 290 7.69 1.52 5.20
C HIS A 290 6.73 0.42 4.70
N GLN A 291 7.26 -0.66 4.15
CA GLN A 291 6.47 -1.76 3.61
C GLN A 291 6.03 -2.79 4.67
N MET A 292 6.27 -2.53 5.96
CA MET A 292 6.00 -3.47 7.06
C MET A 292 6.79 -4.78 6.91
N ILE A 293 8.02 -4.68 6.41
CA ILE A 293 8.98 -5.79 6.29
C ILE A 293 10.30 -5.40 6.96
N ASN A 294 11.17 -6.38 7.15
CA ASN A 294 12.48 -6.16 7.78
C ASN A 294 13.29 -5.11 6.97
N PRO A 295 13.83 -4.06 7.62
CA PRO A 295 14.61 -3.04 6.90
C PRO A 295 15.82 -3.58 6.14
N ALA A 296 16.44 -4.65 6.61
CA ALA A 296 17.57 -5.26 5.92
C ALA A 296 17.21 -5.78 4.52
N ILE A 297 15.96 -6.20 4.35
CA ILE A 297 15.42 -6.63 3.05
C ILE A 297 14.95 -5.39 2.27
N ALA A 298 14.23 -4.49 2.93
CA ALA A 298 13.59 -3.32 2.31
C ALA A 298 14.57 -2.28 1.76
N ASN A 299 15.83 -2.29 2.20
CA ASN A 299 16.84 -1.32 1.76
C ASN A 299 17.26 -1.49 0.29
N SER A 300 16.81 -2.56 -0.36
CA SER A 300 17.12 -2.83 -1.77
C SER A 300 15.89 -3.42 -2.46
N ASP A 301 15.40 -2.76 -3.49
CA ASP A 301 14.30 -3.28 -4.30
C ASP A 301 14.65 -4.63 -4.93
N LEU A 302 15.91 -4.78 -5.37
CA LEU A 302 16.38 -6.05 -5.93
C LEU A 302 16.32 -7.16 -4.87
N LEU A 303 16.81 -6.88 -3.67
CA LEU A 303 16.79 -7.87 -2.58
C LEU A 303 15.35 -8.21 -2.18
N THR A 304 14.49 -7.19 -2.07
CA THR A 304 13.06 -7.39 -1.75
C THR A 304 12.39 -8.30 -2.78
N ASN A 305 12.66 -8.07 -4.06
CA ASN A 305 12.08 -8.87 -5.14
C ASN A 305 12.61 -10.32 -5.12
N ILE A 306 13.93 -10.48 -4.97
CA ILE A 306 14.55 -11.82 -4.93
C ILE A 306 14.01 -12.61 -3.72
N VAL A 307 14.09 -12.03 -2.54
CA VAL A 307 13.62 -12.68 -1.30
C VAL A 307 12.12 -12.98 -1.42
N GLY A 308 11.35 -12.01 -1.93
CA GLY A 308 9.91 -12.16 -2.11
C GLY A 308 9.52 -13.31 -3.05
N LEU A 309 10.39 -13.66 -4.02
CA LEU A 309 10.16 -14.80 -4.90
C LEU A 309 10.59 -16.14 -4.27
N MET A 310 11.56 -16.10 -3.38
CA MET A 310 12.26 -17.31 -2.90
C MET A 310 11.77 -17.81 -1.55
N ILE A 311 10.98 -17.03 -0.81
CA ILE A 311 10.48 -17.44 0.52
C ILE A 311 8.96 -17.36 0.58
N PRO A 312 8.32 -18.15 1.46
CA PRO A 312 6.90 -17.98 1.74
C PRO A 312 6.59 -16.56 2.23
N LYS A 313 5.48 -16.02 1.79
CA LYS A 313 5.10 -14.61 2.05
C LYS A 313 4.99 -14.28 3.55
N TYR A 314 4.64 -15.28 4.39
CA TYR A 314 4.60 -15.10 5.84
C TYR A 314 5.97 -14.78 6.45
N PHE A 315 7.07 -15.14 5.76
CA PHE A 315 8.42 -14.81 6.24
C PHE A 315 8.88 -13.43 5.75
N LEU A 316 8.18 -12.87 4.77
CA LEU A 316 8.50 -11.55 4.24
C LEU A 316 7.84 -10.43 5.06
N VAL A 317 6.55 -10.59 5.35
CA VAL A 317 5.73 -9.56 6.02
C VAL A 317 5.86 -9.74 7.54
N ASP A 318 5.98 -8.63 8.25
CA ASP A 318 6.19 -8.65 9.71
C ASP A 318 5.01 -9.30 10.45
N GLY A 319 5.32 -10.20 11.37
CA GLY A 319 4.31 -10.94 12.14
C GLY A 319 3.52 -10.06 13.11
N ALA A 320 4.17 -9.13 13.79
CA ALA A 320 3.49 -8.24 14.73
C ALA A 320 2.50 -7.30 14.01
N TYR A 321 2.86 -6.89 12.80
CA TYR A 321 1.95 -6.13 11.94
C TYR A 321 0.72 -6.97 11.56
N LEU A 322 0.94 -8.22 11.10
CA LEU A 322 -0.16 -9.12 10.72
C LEU A 322 -1.07 -9.43 11.90
N ASP A 323 -0.47 -9.71 13.07
CA ASP A 323 -1.21 -10.03 14.30
C ASP A 323 -2.09 -8.85 14.74
N TYR A 324 -1.55 -7.63 14.66
CA TYR A 324 -2.33 -6.43 15.03
C TYR A 324 -3.50 -6.23 14.06
N CYS A 325 -3.26 -6.35 12.77
CA CYS A 325 -4.34 -6.21 11.76
C CYS A 325 -5.46 -7.25 11.99
N GLU A 326 -5.07 -8.50 12.27
CA GLU A 326 -6.04 -9.57 12.60
C GLU A 326 -6.82 -9.23 13.86
N GLN A 327 -6.13 -8.75 14.91
CA GLN A 327 -6.77 -8.34 16.16
C GLN A 327 -7.80 -7.22 15.93
N VAL A 328 -7.48 -6.26 15.07
CA VAL A 328 -8.41 -5.16 14.73
C VAL A 328 -9.71 -5.74 14.17
N VAL A 329 -9.63 -6.59 13.14
CA VAL A 329 -10.84 -7.09 12.48
C VAL A 329 -11.61 -8.09 13.35
N SER A 330 -10.93 -8.81 14.26
CA SER A 330 -11.58 -9.76 15.16
C SER A 330 -12.52 -9.05 16.15
N LYS A 331 -12.27 -7.77 16.42
CA LYS A 331 -13.04 -6.94 17.38
C LYS A 331 -14.17 -6.15 16.71
N GLN A 332 -14.30 -6.18 15.37
CA GLN A 332 -15.39 -5.50 14.66
C GLN A 332 -16.65 -6.36 14.67
#